data_4cedd0bc1094380ff76e7d85d377c3ea
#
_entry.id   4cedd0bc1094380ff76e7d85d377c3ea
#
_cell.length_a   1.000
_cell.length_b   1.000
_cell.length_c   1.000
_cell.angle_alpha   90.00
_cell.angle_beta   90.00
_cell.angle_gamma   90.00
#
_symmetry.space_group_name_H-M   'P 1'
#
loop_
_entity.id
_entity.type
_entity.pdbx_description
1 polymer ?
#
loop_
_entity_poly.entity_id
_entity_poly.type
_entity_poly.pdbx_seq_one_letter_code
_entity_poly.pdbx_strand_id
1 'polypeptide(L)'
;QIAIREALLNMLVHRDYSYMASPTIGIYDNRIEFTSLGGLPPRTSLDDILLDGFSLCRNPKLANIFYRLELIEAYGTGLQKIMDAYKNKTVKPQIIVTTNAFKLILPNCNVEEPLSEHNVPKISYQQEEQIINLVRDCGSIKRSDVDTELQIAQATSGRVLRRLVENGRLKQIGKGRSIRYVLSDTM
;
A
#
# COMPACT_ATOMS: atom_id res chain seq x y z
N GLN A 1 -16.36 -6.18 -14.99
CA GLN A 1 -17.10 -4.94 -14.69
C GLN A 1 -17.22 -4.68 -13.20
N ILE A 2 -17.65 -5.66 -12.38
CA ILE A 2 -17.85 -5.49 -10.92
C ILE A 2 -16.59 -4.95 -10.23
N ALA A 3 -15.46 -5.61 -10.41
CA ALA A 3 -14.21 -5.20 -9.75
C ALA A 3 -13.78 -3.75 -10.08
N ILE A 4 -13.95 -3.31 -11.33
CA ILE A 4 -13.63 -1.94 -11.76
C ILE A 4 -14.56 -0.93 -11.08
N ARG A 5 -15.87 -1.23 -11.05
CA ARG A 5 -16.86 -0.38 -10.37
C ARG A 5 -16.55 -0.23 -8.88
N GLU A 6 -16.32 -1.35 -8.20
CA GLU A 6 -16.00 -1.35 -6.76
C GLU A 6 -14.68 -0.63 -6.48
N ALA A 7 -13.65 -0.82 -7.33
CA ALA A 7 -12.38 -0.12 -7.20
C ALA A 7 -12.54 1.40 -7.33
N LEU A 8 -13.34 1.86 -8.30
CA LEU A 8 -13.62 3.29 -8.50
C LEU A 8 -14.36 3.89 -7.29
N LEU A 9 -15.41 3.22 -6.82
CA LEU A 9 -16.20 3.68 -5.68
C LEU A 9 -15.37 3.70 -4.40
N ASN A 10 -14.57 2.66 -4.16
CA ASN A 10 -13.61 2.60 -3.06
C ASN A 10 -12.63 3.78 -3.10
N MET A 11 -12.06 4.05 -4.27
CA MET A 11 -11.13 5.15 -4.46
C MET A 11 -11.75 6.50 -4.08
N LEU A 12 -13.03 6.72 -4.36
CA LEU A 12 -13.74 7.96 -4.04
C LEU A 12 -14.16 8.04 -2.57
N VAL A 13 -14.76 6.96 -2.05
CA VAL A 13 -15.32 6.94 -0.68
C VAL A 13 -14.23 6.97 0.39
N HIS A 14 -13.08 6.33 0.14
CA HIS A 14 -11.98 6.24 1.10
C HIS A 14 -10.87 7.27 0.89
N ARG A 15 -10.97 8.13 -0.14
CA ARG A 15 -10.01 9.19 -0.39
C ARG A 15 -9.90 10.14 0.80
N ASP A 16 -8.69 10.57 1.09
CA ASP A 16 -8.44 11.70 1.97
C ASP A 16 -8.52 13.01 1.18
N TYR A 17 -9.61 13.73 1.37
CA TYR A 17 -9.89 14.99 0.66
C TYR A 17 -9.15 16.20 1.23
N SER A 18 -8.38 16.05 2.30
CA SER A 18 -7.48 17.09 2.81
C SER A 18 -6.26 17.30 1.88
N TYR A 19 -5.91 16.27 1.09
CA TYR A 19 -4.86 16.39 0.07
C TYR A 19 -5.37 17.11 -1.18
N MET A 20 -4.64 18.13 -1.61
CA MET A 20 -4.96 18.92 -2.84
C MET A 20 -4.65 18.19 -4.15
N ALA A 21 -4.00 17.02 -4.09
CA ALA A 21 -3.66 16.24 -5.28
C ALA A 21 -4.83 15.34 -5.73
N SER A 22 -4.91 15.03 -7.03
CA SER A 22 -5.96 14.18 -7.59
C SER A 22 -5.63 12.69 -7.43
N PRO A 23 -6.64 11.82 -7.24
CA PRO A 23 -6.46 10.38 -7.38
C PRO A 23 -6.15 10.07 -8.86
N THR A 24 -5.52 8.94 -9.12
CA THR A 24 -5.12 8.56 -10.48
C THR A 24 -5.63 7.18 -10.86
N ILE A 25 -5.99 7.03 -12.13
CA ILE A 25 -6.30 5.74 -12.75
C ILE A 25 -5.31 5.52 -13.89
N GLY A 26 -4.51 4.48 -13.78
CA GLY A 26 -3.58 4.03 -14.82
C GLY A 26 -4.19 2.85 -15.57
N ILE A 27 -4.28 2.96 -16.91
CA ILE A 27 -4.76 1.87 -17.76
C ILE A 27 -3.57 1.38 -18.59
N TYR A 28 -3.27 0.10 -18.46
CA TYR A 28 -2.17 -0.58 -19.13
C TYR A 28 -2.70 -1.81 -19.86
N ASP A 29 -1.93 -2.38 -20.78
CA ASP A 29 -2.35 -3.55 -21.55
C ASP A 29 -2.68 -4.75 -20.65
N ASN A 30 -1.93 -4.93 -19.56
CA ASN A 30 -2.04 -6.07 -18.66
C ASN A 30 -2.74 -5.77 -17.31
N ARG A 31 -3.14 -4.52 -17.01
CA ARG A 31 -3.77 -4.16 -15.74
C ARG A 31 -4.42 -2.78 -15.74
N ILE A 32 -5.25 -2.54 -14.74
CA ILE A 32 -5.73 -1.20 -14.36
C ILE A 32 -5.29 -0.92 -12.92
N GLU A 33 -4.75 0.27 -12.67
CA GLU A 33 -4.33 0.72 -11.36
C GLU A 33 -5.23 1.87 -10.87
N PHE A 34 -5.73 1.76 -9.66
CA PHE A 34 -6.48 2.81 -8.97
C PHE A 34 -5.65 3.29 -7.78
N THR A 35 -5.24 4.55 -7.77
CA THR A 35 -4.45 5.12 -6.67
C THR A 35 -5.25 6.24 -6.02
N SER A 36 -5.62 6.03 -4.77
CA SER A 36 -6.28 7.01 -3.91
C SER A 36 -5.29 7.64 -2.95
N LEU A 37 -5.54 8.89 -2.56
CA LEU A 37 -4.77 9.61 -1.56
C LEU A 37 -5.28 9.29 -0.15
N GLY A 38 -4.34 9.22 0.77
CA GLY A 38 -4.54 8.74 2.14
C GLY A 38 -4.27 7.24 2.27
N GLY A 39 -3.48 6.86 3.26
CA GLY A 39 -3.27 5.47 3.64
C GLY A 39 -4.49 4.88 4.36
N LEU A 40 -4.31 3.80 5.09
CA LEU A 40 -5.37 3.26 5.96
C LEU A 40 -5.67 4.22 7.12
N PRO A 41 -6.90 4.22 7.64
CA PRO A 41 -7.22 4.93 8.87
C PRO A 41 -6.32 4.50 10.03
N PRO A 42 -6.08 5.37 11.02
CA PRO A 42 -5.29 5.00 12.19
C PRO A 42 -5.84 3.73 12.86
N ARG A 43 -4.94 2.87 13.33
CA ARG A 43 -5.25 1.59 14.01
C ARG A 43 -5.99 0.57 13.15
N THR A 44 -5.86 0.66 11.83
CA THR A 44 -6.43 -0.30 10.88
C THR A 44 -5.30 -0.92 10.07
N SER A 45 -5.26 -2.25 10.00
CA SER A 45 -4.37 -2.99 9.12
C SER A 45 -5.09 -3.44 7.85
N LEU A 46 -4.32 -3.83 6.83
CA LEU A 46 -4.89 -4.41 5.63
C LEU A 46 -5.55 -5.76 5.93
N ASP A 47 -4.97 -6.52 6.84
CA ASP A 47 -5.49 -7.83 7.26
C ASP A 47 -6.87 -7.69 7.93
N ASP A 48 -7.07 -6.67 8.79
CA ASP A 48 -8.38 -6.40 9.40
C ASP A 48 -9.46 -6.17 8.33
N ILE A 49 -9.11 -5.42 7.28
CA ILE A 49 -10.06 -5.09 6.20
C ILE A 49 -10.37 -6.31 5.34
N LEU A 50 -9.39 -7.19 5.12
CA LEU A 50 -9.55 -8.37 4.27
C LEU A 50 -10.22 -9.54 4.99
N LEU A 51 -10.01 -9.68 6.31
CA LEU A 51 -10.54 -10.79 7.09
C LEU A 51 -12.04 -10.64 7.40
N ASP A 52 -12.50 -9.47 7.83
CA ASP A 52 -13.83 -9.31 8.43
C ASP A 52 -14.77 -8.37 7.66
N GLY A 53 -14.39 -7.88 6.47
CA GLY A 53 -15.17 -6.86 5.78
C GLY A 53 -15.31 -5.57 6.59
N PHE A 54 -14.42 -5.37 7.57
CA PHE A 54 -14.39 -4.18 8.41
C PHE A 54 -14.00 -2.96 7.56
N SER A 55 -14.87 -1.99 7.48
CA SER A 55 -14.62 -0.77 6.73
C SER A 55 -14.81 0.46 7.61
N LEU A 56 -13.72 1.13 7.90
CA LEU A 56 -13.75 2.49 8.43
C LEU A 56 -13.92 3.46 7.28
N CYS A 57 -15.16 3.88 7.03
CA CYS A 57 -15.47 4.81 5.95
C CYS A 57 -14.94 6.21 6.29
N ARG A 58 -13.96 6.70 5.48
CA ARG A 58 -13.40 8.05 5.67
C ARG A 58 -14.38 9.14 5.33
N ASN A 59 -15.27 8.93 4.37
CA ASN A 59 -16.25 9.91 3.89
C ASN A 59 -17.68 9.37 4.01
N PRO A 60 -18.26 9.25 5.24
CA PRO A 60 -19.55 8.60 5.44
C PRO A 60 -20.71 9.35 4.77
N LYS A 61 -20.63 10.67 4.62
CA LYS A 61 -21.64 11.45 3.88
C LYS A 61 -21.66 11.10 2.41
N LEU A 62 -20.47 10.96 1.78
CA LEU A 62 -20.36 10.56 0.38
C LEU A 62 -20.83 9.11 0.18
N ALA A 63 -20.43 8.21 1.08
CA ALA A 63 -20.90 6.83 1.06
C ALA A 63 -22.44 6.75 1.16
N ASN A 64 -23.06 7.54 2.03
CA ASN A 64 -24.52 7.57 2.14
C ASN A 64 -25.21 8.07 0.87
N ILE A 65 -24.63 9.06 0.17
CA ILE A 65 -25.12 9.51 -1.12
C ILE A 65 -25.04 8.37 -2.16
N PHE A 66 -23.90 7.69 -2.23
CA PHE A 66 -23.73 6.56 -3.15
C PHE A 66 -24.66 5.39 -2.82
N TYR A 67 -24.92 5.14 -1.54
CA TYR A 67 -25.89 4.14 -1.11
C TYR A 67 -27.30 4.48 -1.58
N ARG A 68 -27.76 5.74 -1.40
CA ARG A 68 -29.08 6.20 -1.85
C ARG A 68 -29.23 6.18 -3.38
N LEU A 69 -28.13 6.34 -4.10
CA LEU A 69 -28.08 6.23 -5.56
C LEU A 69 -27.93 4.78 -6.05
N GLU A 70 -27.97 3.81 -5.14
CA GLU A 70 -27.80 2.37 -5.43
C GLU A 70 -26.44 2.06 -6.13
N LEU A 71 -25.45 2.94 -5.93
CA LEU A 71 -24.11 2.74 -6.47
C LEU A 71 -23.28 1.79 -5.60
N ILE A 72 -23.49 1.82 -4.29
CA ILE A 72 -22.88 0.89 -3.33
C ILE A 72 -23.99 0.17 -2.55
N GLU A 73 -23.70 -1.05 -2.13
CA GLU A 73 -24.58 -1.82 -1.25
C GLU A 73 -24.23 -1.54 0.23
N ALA A 74 -24.21 -2.58 1.05
CA ALA A 74 -23.83 -2.43 2.46
C ALA A 74 -22.36 -2.01 2.62
N TYR A 75 -22.04 -1.38 3.73
CA TYR A 75 -20.69 -0.93 4.07
C TYR A 75 -19.72 -2.12 4.21
N GLY A 76 -18.50 -1.97 3.68
CA GLY A 76 -17.40 -2.88 3.92
C GLY A 76 -17.23 -4.06 2.94
N THR A 77 -18.13 -4.26 2.00
CA THR A 77 -18.11 -5.42 1.09
C THR A 77 -17.34 -5.20 -0.23
N GLY A 78 -16.91 -3.97 -0.52
CA GLY A 78 -16.33 -3.62 -1.84
C GLY A 78 -15.05 -4.37 -2.18
N LEU A 79 -14.09 -4.48 -1.25
CA LEU A 79 -12.85 -5.24 -1.48
C LEU A 79 -13.13 -6.74 -1.60
N GLN A 80 -14.04 -7.29 -0.80
CA GLN A 80 -14.45 -8.69 -0.90
C GLN A 80 -15.02 -9.00 -2.28
N LYS A 81 -15.93 -8.16 -2.80
CA LYS A 81 -16.48 -8.32 -4.15
C LYS A 81 -15.41 -8.28 -5.24
N ILE A 82 -14.37 -7.43 -5.06
CA ILE A 82 -13.22 -7.40 -5.97
C ILE A 82 -12.48 -8.74 -5.93
N MET A 83 -12.17 -9.26 -4.73
CA MET A 83 -11.47 -10.54 -4.58
C MET A 83 -12.30 -11.70 -5.14
N ASP A 84 -13.61 -11.70 -4.89
CA ASP A 84 -14.53 -12.73 -5.39
C ASP A 84 -14.63 -12.72 -6.93
N ALA A 85 -14.59 -11.55 -7.56
CA ALA A 85 -14.57 -11.43 -9.02
C ALA A 85 -13.33 -12.07 -9.66
N TYR A 86 -12.25 -12.24 -8.89
CA TYR A 86 -11.01 -12.89 -9.32
C TYR A 86 -10.81 -14.30 -8.72
N LYS A 87 -11.80 -14.84 -7.98
CA LYS A 87 -11.68 -16.13 -7.27
C LYS A 87 -11.19 -17.26 -8.17
N ASN A 88 -11.76 -17.36 -9.38
CA ASN A 88 -11.49 -18.42 -10.36
C ASN A 88 -10.51 -17.97 -11.46
N LYS A 89 -9.73 -16.88 -11.24
CA LYS A 89 -8.75 -16.39 -12.20
C LYS A 89 -7.34 -16.78 -11.75
N THR A 90 -6.45 -17.02 -12.71
CA THR A 90 -5.03 -17.31 -12.46
C THR A 90 -4.31 -16.12 -11.85
N VAL A 91 -4.70 -14.90 -12.25
CA VAL A 91 -4.17 -13.65 -11.71
C VAL A 91 -5.07 -13.12 -10.60
N LYS A 92 -4.48 -12.44 -9.62
CA LYS A 92 -5.20 -11.90 -8.46
C LYS A 92 -5.00 -10.39 -8.34
N PRO A 93 -6.00 -9.64 -7.82
CA PRO A 93 -5.81 -8.24 -7.48
C PRO A 93 -4.68 -8.06 -6.47
N GLN A 94 -4.00 -6.92 -6.57
CA GLN A 94 -2.96 -6.55 -5.61
C GLN A 94 -3.34 -5.24 -4.93
N ILE A 95 -3.08 -5.16 -3.63
CA ILE A 95 -3.31 -3.96 -2.83
C ILE A 95 -1.96 -3.51 -2.29
N ILE A 96 -1.64 -2.24 -2.51
CA ILE A 96 -0.44 -1.60 -1.99
C ILE A 96 -0.88 -0.43 -1.13
N VAL A 97 -0.48 -0.46 0.13
CA VAL A 97 -0.78 0.60 1.08
C VAL A 97 0.52 1.26 1.50
N THR A 98 0.50 2.58 1.51
CA THR A 98 1.55 3.42 2.09
C THR A 98 0.93 4.38 3.10
N THR A 99 1.74 5.15 3.81
CA THR A 99 1.26 6.17 4.75
C THR A 99 0.27 7.15 4.09
N ASN A 100 0.51 7.51 2.80
CA ASN A 100 -0.22 8.60 2.13
C ASN A 100 -0.97 8.14 0.88
N ALA A 101 -1.01 6.85 0.58
CA ALA A 101 -1.70 6.34 -0.60
C ALA A 101 -2.19 4.91 -0.40
N PHE A 102 -3.31 4.62 -1.05
CA PHE A 102 -3.87 3.28 -1.23
C PHE A 102 -3.96 3.01 -2.72
N LYS A 103 -3.29 1.97 -3.20
CA LYS A 103 -3.32 1.55 -4.60
C LYS A 103 -3.92 0.16 -4.73
N LEU A 104 -4.88 0.03 -5.62
CA LEU A 104 -5.48 -1.23 -6.03
C LEU A 104 -5.11 -1.52 -7.49
N ILE A 105 -4.57 -2.69 -7.75
CA ILE A 105 -4.16 -3.16 -9.07
C ILE A 105 -5.09 -4.30 -9.46
N LEU A 106 -5.78 -4.13 -10.58
CA LEU A 106 -6.67 -5.12 -11.17
C LEU A 106 -6.01 -5.68 -12.45
N PRO A 107 -5.49 -6.93 -12.43
CA PRO A 107 -4.91 -7.55 -13.61
C PRO A 107 -5.92 -7.75 -14.73
N ASN A 108 -5.46 -7.67 -15.97
CA ASN A 108 -6.25 -8.07 -17.13
C ASN A 108 -6.27 -9.60 -17.23
N CYS A 109 -7.44 -10.20 -17.05
CA CYS A 109 -7.60 -11.67 -17.09
C CYS A 109 -7.52 -12.26 -18.51
N ASN A 110 -7.44 -11.44 -19.54
CA ASN A 110 -7.36 -11.87 -20.94
C ASN A 110 -5.94 -11.88 -21.50
N VAL A 111 -4.94 -11.50 -20.68
CA VAL A 111 -3.53 -11.49 -21.06
C VAL A 111 -2.84 -12.60 -20.29
N GLU A 112 -2.14 -13.48 -21.00
CA GLU A 112 -1.44 -14.63 -20.41
C GLU A 112 -0.11 -14.25 -19.72
N GLU A 113 0.41 -13.04 -19.95
CA GLU A 113 1.60 -12.57 -19.26
C GLU A 113 1.29 -12.23 -17.80
N PRO A 114 1.93 -12.93 -16.84
CA PRO A 114 1.82 -12.54 -15.44
C PRO A 114 2.33 -11.11 -15.28
N LEU A 115 1.73 -10.37 -14.36
CA LEU A 115 2.25 -9.06 -13.93
C LEU A 115 3.73 -9.27 -13.59
N SER A 116 4.63 -8.86 -14.48
CA SER A 116 6.05 -8.94 -14.19
C SER A 116 6.30 -8.12 -12.94
N GLU A 117 6.91 -8.72 -11.94
CA GLU A 117 7.16 -8.11 -10.62
C GLU A 117 8.00 -6.81 -10.71
N HIS A 118 8.52 -6.50 -11.90
CA HIS A 118 9.47 -5.41 -12.14
C HIS A 118 8.90 -3.99 -12.18
N ASN A 119 7.56 -3.79 -12.20
CA ASN A 119 6.98 -2.45 -12.33
C ASN A 119 6.10 -1.97 -11.17
N VAL A 120 5.96 -2.76 -10.12
CA VAL A 120 5.39 -2.29 -8.87
C VAL A 120 6.56 -1.90 -7.98
N PRO A 121 6.65 -0.66 -7.49
CA PRO A 121 7.61 -0.39 -6.43
C PRO A 121 7.18 -1.23 -5.22
N LYS A 122 7.75 -2.43 -5.09
CA LYS A 122 7.68 -3.24 -3.88
C LYS A 122 8.42 -2.49 -2.77
N ILE A 123 7.87 -1.38 -2.32
CA ILE A 123 8.19 -0.87 -1.00
C ILE A 123 7.15 -1.53 -0.09
N SER A 124 7.34 -2.80 0.13
CA SER A 124 6.49 -3.63 0.94
C SER A 124 6.68 -3.24 2.40
N TYR A 125 5.61 -3.18 3.17
CA TYR A 125 5.65 -3.19 4.64
C TYR A 125 6.59 -4.28 5.16
N GLN A 126 6.69 -5.41 4.47
CA GLN A 126 7.64 -6.48 4.76
C GLN A 126 9.11 -6.01 4.74
N GLN A 127 9.50 -5.16 3.79
CA GLN A 127 10.89 -4.65 3.73
C GLN A 127 11.18 -3.64 4.85
N GLU A 128 10.21 -2.82 5.23
CA GLU A 128 10.37 -1.94 6.40
C GLU A 128 10.49 -2.73 7.68
N GLU A 129 9.63 -3.72 7.86
CA GLU A 129 9.66 -4.62 9.02
C GLU A 129 10.96 -5.43 9.07
N GLN A 130 11.42 -5.97 7.95
CA GLN A 130 12.70 -6.68 7.84
C GLN A 130 13.89 -5.76 8.22
N ILE A 131 13.90 -4.51 7.74
CA ILE A 131 14.94 -3.55 8.11
C ILE A 131 14.88 -3.22 9.60
N ILE A 132 13.69 -3.03 10.17
CA ILE A 132 13.54 -2.75 11.60
C ILE A 132 14.01 -3.93 12.45
N ASN A 133 13.65 -5.15 12.05
CA ASN A 133 14.12 -6.35 12.74
C ASN A 133 15.64 -6.47 12.64
N LEU A 134 16.23 -6.23 11.47
CA LEU A 134 17.68 -6.21 11.29
C LEU A 134 18.36 -5.17 12.19
N VAL A 135 17.79 -3.96 12.32
CA VAL A 135 18.30 -2.93 13.25
C VAL A 135 18.16 -3.38 14.70
N ARG A 136 17.06 -4.06 15.05
CA ARG A 136 16.82 -4.57 16.40
C ARG A 136 17.83 -5.64 16.78
N ASP A 137 18.15 -6.54 15.86
CA ASP A 137 19.09 -7.65 16.10
C ASP A 137 20.55 -7.17 16.14
N CYS A 138 20.93 -6.22 15.27
CA CYS A 138 22.30 -5.72 15.14
C CYS A 138 22.57 -4.45 15.98
N GLY A 139 21.56 -3.84 16.59
CA GLY A 139 21.66 -2.57 17.32
C GLY A 139 21.87 -1.35 16.42
N SER A 140 22.66 -1.47 15.37
CA SER A 140 22.89 -0.43 14.35
C SER A 140 23.30 -1.05 13.02
N ILE A 141 22.80 -0.52 11.92
CA ILE A 141 23.11 -1.00 10.56
C ILE A 141 23.58 0.13 9.66
N LYS A 142 24.34 -0.21 8.62
CA LYS A 142 24.64 0.65 7.48
C LYS A 142 23.68 0.32 6.33
N ARG A 143 23.61 1.21 5.33
CA ARG A 143 22.84 0.93 4.12
C ARG A 143 23.35 -0.32 3.39
N SER A 144 24.68 -0.53 3.33
CA SER A 144 25.29 -1.72 2.72
C SER A 144 24.82 -3.03 3.36
N ASP A 145 24.55 -3.02 4.64
CA ASP A 145 24.11 -4.22 5.36
C ASP A 145 22.68 -4.58 4.91
N VAL A 146 21.83 -3.56 4.71
CA VAL A 146 20.47 -3.73 4.15
C VAL A 146 20.53 -4.24 2.71
N ASP A 147 21.43 -3.68 1.88
CA ASP A 147 21.61 -4.09 0.48
C ASP A 147 21.96 -5.58 0.40
N THR A 148 22.84 -6.04 1.29
CA THR A 148 23.33 -7.42 1.30
C THR A 148 22.36 -8.41 1.91
N GLU A 149 21.82 -8.12 3.10
CA GLU A 149 20.95 -9.03 3.85
C GLU A 149 19.57 -9.21 3.18
N LEU A 150 19.02 -8.14 2.62
CA LEU A 150 17.70 -8.18 1.98
C LEU A 150 17.77 -8.35 0.45
N GLN A 151 18.97 -8.43 -0.12
CA GLN A 151 19.21 -8.57 -1.57
C GLN A 151 18.43 -7.53 -2.41
N ILE A 152 18.37 -6.29 -1.95
CA ILE A 152 17.66 -5.20 -2.61
C ILE A 152 18.63 -4.19 -3.21
N ALA A 153 18.19 -3.56 -4.30
CA ALA A 153 19.01 -2.57 -5.01
C ALA A 153 19.29 -1.35 -4.11
N GLN A 154 20.50 -0.82 -4.21
CA GLN A 154 21.01 0.33 -3.46
C GLN A 154 20.07 1.57 -3.47
N ALA A 155 19.40 1.82 -4.60
CA ALA A 155 18.43 2.90 -4.72
C ALA A 155 17.16 2.64 -3.89
N THR A 156 16.78 1.37 -3.74
CA THR A 156 15.60 0.95 -2.98
C THR A 156 15.87 1.02 -1.48
N SER A 157 16.98 0.45 -1.00
CA SER A 157 17.37 0.51 0.41
C SER A 157 17.52 1.94 0.91
N GLY A 158 18.17 2.81 0.11
CA GLY A 158 18.32 4.23 0.44
C GLY A 158 16.98 4.96 0.57
N ARG A 159 15.99 4.60 -0.27
CA ARG A 159 14.64 5.19 -0.22
C ARG A 159 13.86 4.71 1.01
N VAL A 160 13.92 3.42 1.31
CA VAL A 160 13.24 2.82 2.46
C VAL A 160 13.82 3.35 3.78
N LEU A 161 15.15 3.37 3.91
CA LEU A 161 15.82 3.91 5.11
C LEU A 161 15.48 5.38 5.35
N ARG A 162 15.48 6.22 4.29
CA ARG A 162 15.09 7.63 4.40
C ARG A 162 13.66 7.75 4.92
N ARG A 163 12.72 6.98 4.37
CA ARG A 163 11.31 6.99 4.80
C ARG A 163 11.15 6.53 6.25
N LEU A 164 11.89 5.52 6.70
CA LEU A 164 11.88 5.07 8.09
C LEU A 164 12.41 6.14 9.05
N VAL A 165 13.37 6.96 8.61
CA VAL A 165 13.86 8.11 9.38
C VAL A 165 12.83 9.25 9.39
N GLU A 166 12.24 9.59 8.26
CA GLU A 166 11.18 10.60 8.13
C GLU A 166 9.95 10.25 8.98
N ASN A 167 9.59 8.98 9.05
CA ASN A 167 8.49 8.47 9.88
C ASN A 167 8.87 8.32 11.38
N GLY A 168 10.08 8.67 11.76
CA GLY A 168 10.54 8.59 13.15
C GLY A 168 10.75 7.17 13.69
N ARG A 169 10.72 6.13 12.84
CA ARG A 169 10.96 4.73 13.24
C ARG A 169 12.47 4.43 13.40
N LEU A 170 13.29 5.06 12.60
CA LEU A 170 14.76 5.00 12.69
C LEU A 170 15.34 6.38 12.89
N LYS A 171 16.53 6.42 13.51
CA LYS A 171 17.37 7.60 13.65
C LYS A 171 18.67 7.40 12.89
N GLN A 172 19.06 8.39 12.11
CA GLN A 172 20.35 8.40 11.42
C GLN A 172 21.41 8.99 12.35
N ILE A 173 22.52 8.29 12.53
CA ILE A 173 23.68 8.72 13.31
C ILE A 173 24.94 8.74 12.43
N GLY A 174 25.88 9.65 12.71
CA GLY A 174 27.10 9.83 11.93
C GLY A 174 26.95 10.74 10.71
N LYS A 175 28.04 10.92 9.96
CA LYS A 175 28.09 11.75 8.74
C LYS A 175 28.87 11.04 7.64
N GLY A 176 28.54 11.33 6.39
CA GLY A 176 29.23 10.80 5.22
C GLY A 176 29.26 9.28 5.16
N ARG A 177 30.43 8.66 5.04
CA ARG A 177 30.60 7.21 4.94
C ARG A 177 30.33 6.45 6.24
N SER A 178 30.27 7.14 7.38
CA SER A 178 30.03 6.55 8.72
C SER A 178 28.55 6.60 9.13
N ILE A 179 27.64 6.91 8.24
CA ILE A 179 26.21 6.91 8.52
C ILE A 179 25.75 5.51 8.94
N ARG A 180 25.07 5.45 10.08
CA ARG A 180 24.38 4.27 10.62
C ARG A 180 22.93 4.60 10.96
N TYR A 181 22.12 3.59 10.99
CA TYR A 181 20.71 3.68 11.36
C TYR A 181 20.47 2.86 12.62
N VAL A 182 19.78 3.45 13.58
CA VAL A 182 19.39 2.84 14.87
C VAL A 182 17.89 3.00 15.06
N LEU A 183 17.28 2.19 15.93
CA LEU A 183 15.89 2.41 16.32
C LEU A 183 15.75 3.79 16.97
N SER A 184 14.67 4.49 16.65
CA SER A 184 14.27 5.67 17.41
C SER A 184 13.75 5.21 18.77
N ASP A 185 14.36 5.71 19.85
CA ASP A 185 13.80 5.57 21.19
C ASP A 185 12.49 6.38 21.24
N THR A 186 11.40 5.75 20.90
CA THR A 186 10.08 6.34 21.14
C THR A 186 9.63 5.83 22.50
N MET A 187 9.74 6.72 23.51
CA MET A 187 8.95 6.59 24.73
C MET A 187 7.46 6.53 24.41
#